data_d92cda254b1f233dfd7f771c3352709b
#
_entry.id   d92cda254b1f233dfd7f771c3352709b
#
_cell.length_a   1.000
_cell.length_b   1.000
_cell.length_c   1.000
_cell.angle_alpha   90.00
_cell.angle_beta   90.00
_cell.angle_gamma   90.00
#
_symmetry.space_group_name_H-M   'P 1'
#
loop_
_entity.id
_entity.type
_entity.pdbx_description
1 polymer ?
#
loop_
_entity_poly.entity_id
_entity_poly.type
_entity_poly.pdbx_seq_one_letter_code
_entity_poly.pdbx_strand_id
1 'polypeptide(L)'
;MSNAVASLEAFLAKVEQRDGNQPEFLQAVREVFTSIWPFLEKNPKYRAEALLERLVEPERAIQFRVAWTDDKGQVQVNRAFRIQFNSAIGPFKGGMRFHPSVNQSILKFLGFEQIFKNALTTLPMGGAKGGSDFDPKGKSDAEVMRFCQALMTELYRHIGPDTDVPAGDIGVGAREVGYLTGMMKKLSNQTGCVFTGKGLSFGGSLIRPEATGYGLVYFVQAMLAERGQDLKGKTVAVSGSGNVAQYAIEKALQLGAKVISCSDSSGTVVDEEGFTQEKLAALMDIKNVKRGRVKDYADLFGLKYVAGARPWHLKVDIALPCATQNELALSDAQALIANGVQVVAEGANMPTTIDATNAFIEAGVLFGPGKAANAGGVATSGLEMSQNAQRLSWTREEVDAKLHRIMLDIHANCKKYGSDAQGNINYVVGANVAGFVKVADAMLAQGVY
;
A
#
# COMPACT_ATOMS: atom_id res chain seq x y z
N MET A 1 4.20 -13.79 -37.77
CA MET A 1 3.82 -14.82 -36.77
C MET A 1 3.92 -14.15 -35.40
N SER A 2 2.84 -14.08 -34.62
CA SER A 2 2.88 -13.42 -33.33
C SER A 2 3.77 -14.19 -32.37
N ASN A 3 4.74 -13.54 -31.75
CA ASN A 3 5.55 -14.05 -30.65
C ASN A 3 4.71 -14.18 -29.37
N ALA A 4 3.52 -14.77 -29.45
CA ALA A 4 2.67 -14.96 -28.30
C ALA A 4 3.28 -16.03 -27.36
N VAL A 5 3.39 -15.72 -26.08
CA VAL A 5 3.87 -16.67 -25.06
C VAL A 5 2.90 -17.85 -24.98
N ALA A 6 3.42 -19.08 -25.09
CA ALA A 6 2.60 -20.26 -25.24
C ALA A 6 1.92 -20.69 -23.92
N SER A 7 2.61 -20.61 -22.78
CA SER A 7 2.10 -21.00 -21.46
C SER A 7 2.67 -20.13 -20.35
N LEU A 8 2.04 -20.19 -19.16
CA LEU A 8 2.52 -19.54 -17.95
C LEU A 8 3.95 -19.99 -17.59
N GLU A 9 4.20 -21.28 -17.64
CA GLU A 9 5.51 -21.88 -17.30
C GLU A 9 6.60 -21.38 -18.24
N ALA A 10 6.32 -21.33 -19.55
CA ALA A 10 7.26 -20.81 -20.54
C ALA A 10 7.56 -19.31 -20.32
N PHE A 11 6.55 -18.53 -19.92
CA PHE A 11 6.73 -17.12 -19.57
C PHE A 11 7.58 -16.97 -18.31
N LEU A 12 7.24 -17.68 -17.24
CA LEU A 12 7.97 -17.59 -15.96
C LEU A 12 9.41 -18.05 -16.11
N ALA A 13 9.67 -19.14 -16.86
CA ALA A 13 11.03 -19.61 -17.13
C ALA A 13 11.89 -18.55 -17.86
N LYS A 14 11.29 -17.82 -18.78
CA LYS A 14 11.96 -16.71 -19.49
C LYS A 14 12.35 -15.58 -18.54
N VAL A 15 11.45 -15.19 -17.62
CA VAL A 15 11.72 -14.16 -16.61
C VAL A 15 12.79 -14.65 -15.64
N GLU A 16 12.70 -15.90 -15.18
CA GLU A 16 13.68 -16.48 -14.25
C GLU A 16 15.09 -16.59 -14.88
N GLN A 17 15.18 -16.94 -16.16
CA GLN A 17 16.46 -16.94 -16.88
C GLN A 17 17.12 -15.57 -16.91
N ARG A 18 16.34 -14.49 -17.03
CA ARG A 18 16.83 -13.12 -17.08
C ARG A 18 17.13 -12.55 -15.69
N ASP A 19 16.26 -12.81 -14.73
CA ASP A 19 16.24 -12.16 -13.42
C ASP A 19 16.52 -13.13 -12.25
N GLY A 20 17.19 -14.25 -12.48
CA GLY A 20 17.40 -15.35 -11.52
C GLY A 20 18.09 -14.94 -10.20
N ASN A 21 18.73 -13.77 -10.17
CA ASN A 21 19.34 -13.18 -8.97
C ASN A 21 18.40 -12.24 -8.19
N GLN A 22 17.10 -12.20 -8.54
CA GLN A 22 16.11 -11.28 -7.97
C GLN A 22 14.91 -12.05 -7.40
N PRO A 23 15.07 -12.82 -6.32
CA PRO A 23 14.05 -13.77 -5.83
C PRO A 23 12.74 -13.11 -5.43
N GLU A 24 12.77 -11.93 -4.80
CA GLU A 24 11.56 -11.23 -4.38
C GLU A 24 10.75 -10.74 -5.60
N PHE A 25 11.44 -10.29 -6.63
CA PHE A 25 10.78 -9.89 -7.89
C PHE A 25 10.18 -11.09 -8.61
N LEU A 26 10.89 -12.19 -8.72
CA LEU A 26 10.39 -13.42 -9.37
C LEU A 26 9.17 -13.98 -8.65
N GLN A 27 9.14 -13.93 -7.32
CA GLN A 27 7.97 -14.33 -6.53
C GLN A 27 6.74 -13.48 -6.89
N ALA A 28 6.89 -12.16 -6.91
CA ALA A 28 5.78 -11.26 -7.24
C ALA A 28 5.25 -11.47 -8.66
N VAL A 29 6.14 -11.65 -9.64
CA VAL A 29 5.75 -11.96 -11.01
C VAL A 29 4.97 -13.28 -11.07
N ARG A 30 5.44 -14.32 -10.41
CA ARG A 30 4.75 -15.62 -10.34
C ARG A 30 3.36 -15.47 -9.73
N GLU A 31 3.22 -14.81 -8.61
CA GLU A 31 1.94 -14.62 -7.91
C GLU A 31 0.92 -13.86 -8.78
N VAL A 32 1.32 -12.75 -9.38
CA VAL A 32 0.43 -11.94 -10.23
C VAL A 32 0.02 -12.74 -11.47
N PHE A 33 0.99 -13.29 -12.22
CA PHE A 33 0.67 -13.96 -13.48
C PHE A 33 -0.07 -15.30 -13.28
N THR A 34 0.17 -16.03 -12.20
CA THR A 34 -0.66 -17.20 -11.86
C THR A 34 -2.12 -16.80 -11.68
N SER A 35 -2.38 -15.69 -11.01
CA SER A 35 -3.75 -15.24 -10.75
C SER A 35 -4.47 -14.69 -11.99
N ILE A 36 -3.76 -14.06 -12.94
CA ILE A 36 -4.36 -13.46 -14.13
C ILE A 36 -4.31 -14.36 -15.37
N TRP A 37 -3.57 -15.47 -15.33
CA TRP A 37 -3.36 -16.31 -16.50
C TRP A 37 -4.65 -16.88 -17.12
N PRO A 38 -5.63 -17.36 -16.33
CA PRO A 38 -6.92 -17.80 -16.89
C PRO A 38 -7.69 -16.70 -17.65
N PHE A 39 -7.48 -15.44 -17.26
CA PHE A 39 -8.02 -14.29 -17.99
C PHE A 39 -7.26 -14.05 -19.30
N LEU A 40 -5.93 -14.17 -19.30
CA LEU A 40 -5.09 -14.02 -20.50
C LEU A 40 -5.38 -15.09 -21.56
N GLU A 41 -5.70 -16.30 -21.17
CA GLU A 41 -6.08 -17.38 -22.10
C GLU A 41 -7.36 -17.04 -22.87
N LYS A 42 -8.32 -16.41 -22.18
CA LYS A 42 -9.58 -15.97 -22.77
C LYS A 42 -9.46 -14.68 -23.58
N ASN A 43 -8.35 -13.93 -23.44
CA ASN A 43 -8.12 -12.63 -24.04
C ASN A 43 -6.76 -12.56 -24.75
N PRO A 44 -6.60 -13.21 -25.91
CA PRO A 44 -5.30 -13.39 -26.58
C PRO A 44 -4.62 -12.09 -26.98
N LYS A 45 -5.36 -10.96 -27.12
CA LYS A 45 -4.78 -9.64 -27.43
C LYS A 45 -3.70 -9.23 -26.42
N TYR A 46 -3.81 -9.66 -25.17
CA TYR A 46 -2.84 -9.33 -24.12
C TYR A 46 -1.58 -10.21 -24.13
N ARG A 47 -1.53 -11.20 -25.00
CA ARG A 47 -0.32 -12.03 -25.21
C ARG A 47 0.41 -11.68 -26.52
N ALA A 48 -0.06 -10.65 -27.22
CA ALA A 48 0.56 -10.14 -28.45
C ALA A 48 1.61 -9.05 -28.14
N GLU A 49 2.44 -8.72 -29.12
CA GLU A 49 3.37 -7.60 -29.12
C GLU A 49 4.35 -7.56 -27.94
N ALA A 50 4.72 -8.74 -27.43
CA ALA A 50 5.56 -8.89 -26.24
C ALA A 50 5.06 -8.06 -25.03
N LEU A 51 3.74 -7.85 -24.92
CA LEU A 51 3.15 -7.02 -23.88
C LEU A 51 3.54 -7.50 -22.46
N LEU A 52 3.51 -8.81 -22.23
CA LEU A 52 3.83 -9.39 -20.92
C LEU A 52 5.31 -9.22 -20.58
N GLU A 53 6.19 -9.39 -21.57
CA GLU A 53 7.63 -9.17 -21.41
C GLU A 53 7.95 -7.70 -21.12
N ARG A 54 7.27 -6.76 -21.80
CA ARG A 54 7.41 -5.33 -21.52
C ARG A 54 6.87 -4.96 -20.16
N LEU A 55 5.80 -5.60 -19.69
CA LEU A 55 5.19 -5.32 -18.39
C LEU A 55 6.07 -5.78 -17.21
N VAL A 56 6.91 -6.79 -17.38
CA VAL A 56 7.84 -7.29 -16.34
C VAL A 56 9.25 -6.72 -16.46
N GLU A 57 9.47 -5.80 -17.38
CA GLU A 57 10.74 -5.06 -17.51
C GLU A 57 10.51 -3.60 -17.15
N PRO A 58 11.21 -3.02 -16.17
CA PRO A 58 11.09 -1.60 -15.86
C PRO A 58 11.59 -0.76 -17.03
N GLU A 59 10.89 0.36 -17.30
CA GLU A 59 11.33 1.31 -18.33
C GLU A 59 12.72 1.85 -18.02
N ARG A 60 13.03 2.07 -16.74
CA ARG A 60 14.37 2.49 -16.27
C ARG A 60 14.66 1.98 -14.86
N ALA A 61 15.89 1.55 -14.65
CA ALA A 61 16.46 1.26 -13.34
C ALA A 61 17.68 2.16 -13.12
N ILE A 62 17.61 3.07 -12.17
CA ILE A 62 18.62 4.07 -11.87
C ILE A 62 19.27 3.69 -10.54
N GLN A 63 20.57 3.47 -10.53
CA GLN A 63 21.37 3.21 -9.33
C GLN A 63 22.46 4.27 -9.23
N PHE A 64 22.64 4.83 -8.05
CA PHE A 64 23.68 5.82 -7.80
C PHE A 64 24.23 5.75 -6.38
N ARG A 65 25.43 6.34 -6.22
CA ARG A 65 26.11 6.49 -4.92
C ARG A 65 25.64 7.76 -4.23
N VAL A 66 25.40 7.67 -2.92
CA VAL A 66 25.14 8.81 -2.04
C VAL A 66 26.28 8.91 -1.02
N ALA A 67 27.11 9.93 -1.16
CA ALA A 67 28.15 10.26 -0.19
C ALA A 67 27.69 11.44 0.67
N TRP A 68 27.77 11.30 2.00
CA TRP A 68 27.33 12.31 2.96
C TRP A 68 28.21 12.29 4.22
N THR A 69 28.15 13.32 5.05
CA THR A 69 28.98 13.45 6.25
C THR A 69 28.12 13.31 7.51
N ASP A 70 28.52 12.44 8.43
CA ASP A 70 27.87 12.24 9.72
C ASP A 70 28.20 13.38 10.73
N ASP A 71 27.63 13.31 11.93
CA ASP A 71 27.84 14.32 12.98
C ASP A 71 29.28 14.31 13.54
N LYS A 72 30.05 13.27 13.28
CA LYS A 72 31.47 13.18 13.65
C LYS A 72 32.43 13.72 12.56
N GLY A 73 31.86 14.24 11.46
CA GLY A 73 32.66 14.70 10.31
C GLY A 73 33.19 13.58 9.42
N GLN A 74 32.71 12.34 9.60
CA GLN A 74 33.16 11.20 8.80
C GLN A 74 32.30 11.04 7.55
N VAL A 75 32.94 10.74 6.42
CA VAL A 75 32.25 10.49 5.16
C VAL A 75 31.62 9.10 5.20
N GLN A 76 30.33 9.05 4.95
CA GLN A 76 29.53 7.84 4.81
C GLN A 76 29.13 7.67 3.34
N VAL A 77 28.97 6.41 2.90
CA VAL A 77 28.60 6.08 1.51
C VAL A 77 27.45 5.08 1.53
N ASN A 78 26.35 5.45 0.89
CA ASN A 78 25.19 4.58 0.69
C ASN A 78 24.94 4.38 -0.80
N ARG A 79 24.17 3.33 -1.10
CA ARG A 79 23.64 3.03 -2.42
C ARG A 79 22.17 3.44 -2.47
N ALA A 80 21.77 4.09 -3.54
CA ALA A 80 20.38 4.45 -3.77
C ALA A 80 19.91 4.01 -5.15
N PHE A 81 18.58 3.84 -5.26
CA PHE A 81 17.91 3.37 -6.46
C PHE A 81 16.62 4.13 -6.72
N ARG A 82 16.26 4.25 -8.00
CA ARG A 82 14.90 4.55 -8.45
C ARG A 82 14.55 3.63 -9.61
N ILE A 83 13.53 2.80 -9.40
CA ILE A 83 12.98 1.90 -10.42
C ILE A 83 11.72 2.57 -10.97
N GLN A 84 11.82 3.13 -12.17
CA GLN A 84 10.73 3.70 -12.95
C GLN A 84 10.16 2.57 -13.80
N PHE A 85 9.07 1.94 -13.28
CA PHE A 85 8.67 0.65 -13.78
C PHE A 85 7.79 0.74 -15.01
N ASN A 86 6.70 1.51 -14.93
CA ASN A 86 5.75 1.65 -16.04
C ASN A 86 5.04 3.00 -15.97
N SER A 87 5.02 3.74 -17.06
CA SER A 87 4.42 5.07 -17.20
C SER A 87 3.18 5.12 -18.12
N ALA A 88 2.69 3.96 -18.57
CA ALA A 88 1.61 3.92 -19.58
C ALA A 88 0.33 4.66 -19.16
N ILE A 89 0.02 4.75 -17.87
CA ILE A 89 -1.19 5.42 -17.37
C ILE A 89 -0.93 6.77 -16.69
N GLY A 90 0.30 7.24 -16.67
CA GLY A 90 0.67 8.54 -16.07
C GLY A 90 2.09 8.55 -15.52
N PRO A 91 2.49 9.67 -14.88
CA PRO A 91 3.83 9.79 -14.30
C PRO A 91 4.14 8.62 -13.36
N PHE A 92 5.40 8.20 -13.33
CA PHE A 92 5.86 7.21 -12.38
C PHE A 92 5.50 7.63 -10.96
N LYS A 93 4.97 6.72 -10.15
CA LYS A 93 4.52 7.00 -8.78
C LYS A 93 4.81 5.85 -7.85
N GLY A 94 5.48 6.16 -6.73
CA GLY A 94 5.75 5.18 -5.68
C GLY A 94 6.71 5.70 -4.63
N GLY A 95 6.73 5.05 -3.45
CA GLY A 95 7.48 5.49 -2.28
C GLY A 95 9.00 5.37 -2.43
N MET A 96 9.70 6.09 -1.55
CA MET A 96 11.14 5.94 -1.26
C MET A 96 11.27 5.23 0.08
N ARG A 97 12.09 4.18 0.16
CA ARG A 97 12.37 3.41 1.38
C ARG A 97 13.80 3.64 1.85
N PHE A 98 13.97 3.99 3.13
CA PHE A 98 15.29 4.03 3.77
C PHE A 98 15.39 2.91 4.79
N HIS A 99 16.12 1.86 4.43
CA HIS A 99 16.29 0.68 5.27
C HIS A 99 17.52 -0.12 4.83
N PRO A 100 18.31 -0.70 5.75
CA PRO A 100 19.52 -1.47 5.40
C PRO A 100 19.30 -2.64 4.43
N SER A 101 18.09 -3.20 4.40
CA SER A 101 17.75 -4.31 3.49
C SER A 101 17.47 -3.88 2.05
N VAL A 102 17.44 -2.58 1.74
CA VAL A 102 17.12 -2.10 0.39
C VAL A 102 18.16 -2.56 -0.61
N ASN A 103 17.66 -3.25 -1.63
CA ASN A 103 18.42 -3.70 -2.80
C ASN A 103 17.54 -3.60 -4.06
N GLN A 104 18.13 -3.88 -5.20
CA GLN A 104 17.45 -3.76 -6.49
C GLN A 104 16.26 -4.74 -6.63
N SER A 105 16.39 -5.99 -6.17
CA SER A 105 15.35 -7.01 -6.23
C SER A 105 14.10 -6.58 -5.47
N ILE A 106 14.28 -6.11 -4.22
CA ILE A 106 13.19 -5.60 -3.38
C ILE A 106 12.50 -4.41 -4.04
N LEU A 107 13.26 -3.46 -4.60
CA LEU A 107 12.67 -2.27 -5.22
C LEU A 107 12.01 -2.58 -6.57
N LYS A 108 12.54 -3.53 -7.33
CA LYS A 108 11.92 -4.01 -8.56
C LYS A 108 10.60 -4.74 -8.26
N PHE A 109 10.58 -5.60 -7.25
CA PHE A 109 9.35 -6.22 -6.73
C PHE A 109 8.30 -5.18 -6.35
N LEU A 110 8.68 -4.25 -5.47
CA LEU A 110 7.74 -3.23 -4.99
C LEU A 110 7.27 -2.28 -6.09
N GLY A 111 8.12 -1.97 -7.07
CA GLY A 111 7.77 -1.15 -8.24
C GLY A 111 6.78 -1.86 -9.17
N PHE A 112 6.96 -3.15 -9.38
CA PHE A 112 6.05 -4.00 -10.15
C PHE A 112 4.65 -4.06 -9.51
N GLU A 113 4.56 -4.36 -8.22
CA GLU A 113 3.30 -4.36 -7.47
C GLU A 113 2.62 -2.98 -7.49
N GLN A 114 3.42 -1.91 -7.47
CA GLN A 114 2.90 -0.54 -7.46
C GLN A 114 2.15 -0.17 -8.75
N ILE A 115 2.51 -0.78 -9.90
CA ILE A 115 1.81 -0.57 -11.17
C ILE A 115 0.31 -0.88 -11.01
N PHE A 116 0.00 -2.07 -10.51
CA PHE A 116 -1.38 -2.55 -10.37
C PHE A 116 -2.14 -1.81 -9.29
N LYS A 117 -1.49 -1.53 -8.16
CA LYS A 117 -2.08 -0.76 -7.07
C LYS A 117 -2.49 0.64 -7.51
N ASN A 118 -1.62 1.34 -8.25
CA ASN A 118 -1.91 2.67 -8.76
C ASN A 118 -3.02 2.63 -9.82
N ALA A 119 -2.99 1.64 -10.70
CA ALA A 119 -4.00 1.47 -11.74
C ALA A 119 -5.42 1.29 -11.16
N LEU A 120 -5.56 0.59 -10.03
CA LEU A 120 -6.84 0.39 -9.34
C LEU A 120 -7.46 1.71 -8.88
N THR A 121 -6.67 2.71 -8.49
CA THR A 121 -7.19 4.02 -8.03
C THR A 121 -7.95 4.79 -9.10
N THR A 122 -7.89 4.37 -10.35
CA THR A 122 -8.40 5.07 -11.53
C THR A 122 -7.68 6.39 -11.87
N LEU A 123 -6.83 6.88 -11.00
CA LEU A 123 -6.04 8.10 -11.22
C LEU A 123 -4.90 7.87 -12.22
N PRO A 124 -4.45 8.91 -12.93
CA PRO A 124 -3.37 8.82 -13.92
C PRO A 124 -2.00 8.76 -13.25
N MET A 125 -1.65 7.60 -12.72
CA MET A 125 -0.38 7.35 -12.04
C MET A 125 0.22 6.03 -12.49
N GLY A 126 1.43 6.07 -13.02
CA GLY A 126 2.25 4.91 -13.33
C GLY A 126 2.81 4.23 -12.08
N GLY A 127 3.73 3.29 -12.24
CA GLY A 127 4.37 2.56 -11.15
C GLY A 127 5.86 2.82 -11.03
N ALA A 128 6.33 3.05 -9.82
CA ALA A 128 7.74 3.17 -9.47
C ALA A 128 8.02 2.78 -8.03
N LYS A 129 9.28 2.56 -7.71
CA LYS A 129 9.77 2.43 -6.35
C LYS A 129 11.21 2.90 -6.26
N GLY A 130 11.57 3.48 -5.12
CA GLY A 130 12.96 3.88 -4.87
C GLY A 130 13.37 3.64 -3.43
N GLY A 131 14.61 3.93 -3.14
CA GLY A 131 15.12 3.81 -1.78
C GLY A 131 16.64 3.78 -1.69
N SER A 132 17.10 3.61 -0.48
CA SER A 132 18.53 3.48 -0.14
C SER A 132 18.71 2.52 1.01
N ASP A 133 19.89 1.90 1.08
CA ASP A 133 20.35 1.10 2.22
C ASP A 133 20.71 1.95 3.46
N PHE A 134 20.45 3.24 3.43
CA PHE A 134 20.56 4.14 4.58
C PHE A 134 19.59 3.76 5.71
N ASP A 135 20.11 3.65 6.94
CA ASP A 135 19.29 3.43 8.13
C ASP A 135 19.09 4.76 8.89
N PRO A 136 17.87 5.31 8.92
CA PRO A 136 17.60 6.55 9.66
C PRO A 136 17.51 6.35 11.17
N LYS A 137 17.45 5.09 11.66
CA LYS A 137 17.36 4.81 13.09
C LYS A 137 18.64 5.26 13.81
N GLY A 138 18.46 6.00 14.90
CA GLY A 138 19.56 6.49 15.71
C GLY A 138 20.38 7.63 15.08
N LYS A 139 19.97 8.12 13.90
CA LYS A 139 20.56 9.30 13.27
C LYS A 139 19.92 10.58 13.79
N SER A 140 20.73 11.64 13.90
CA SER A 140 20.23 12.98 14.20
C SER A 140 19.40 13.54 13.03
N ASP A 141 18.57 14.52 13.29
CA ASP A 141 17.83 15.23 12.23
C ASP A 141 18.78 15.90 11.23
N ALA A 142 19.93 16.39 11.69
CA ALA A 142 20.96 16.97 10.86
C ALA A 142 21.63 15.94 9.93
N GLU A 143 21.89 14.74 10.41
CA GLU A 143 22.42 13.62 9.59
C GLU A 143 21.41 13.21 8.53
N VAL A 144 20.14 13.00 8.91
CA VAL A 144 19.07 12.64 7.98
C VAL A 144 18.87 13.73 6.92
N MET A 145 18.94 15.00 7.31
CA MET A 145 18.86 16.12 6.37
C MET A 145 20.01 16.11 5.37
N ARG A 146 21.25 15.95 5.84
CA ARG A 146 22.43 15.88 4.95
C ARG A 146 22.35 14.69 3.98
N PHE A 147 21.90 13.53 4.49
CA PHE A 147 21.67 12.37 3.62
C PHE A 147 20.63 12.65 2.55
N CYS A 148 19.46 13.20 2.91
CA CYS A 148 18.40 13.57 1.97
C CYS A 148 18.89 14.58 0.92
N GLN A 149 19.68 15.58 1.33
CA GLN A 149 20.28 16.56 0.42
C GLN A 149 21.25 15.91 -0.55
N ALA A 150 22.15 15.04 -0.06
CA ALA A 150 23.10 14.31 -0.90
C ALA A 150 22.39 13.38 -1.89
N LEU A 151 21.35 12.65 -1.46
CA LEU A 151 20.54 11.81 -2.33
C LEU A 151 19.89 12.61 -3.45
N MET A 152 19.37 13.80 -3.14
CA MET A 152 18.70 14.64 -4.13
C MET A 152 19.65 15.24 -5.17
N THR A 153 20.94 15.38 -4.92
CA THR A 153 21.89 15.87 -5.93
C THR A 153 21.99 14.98 -7.16
N GLU A 154 21.64 13.71 -7.01
CA GLU A 154 21.54 12.76 -8.13
C GLU A 154 20.09 12.55 -8.58
N LEU A 155 19.18 12.31 -7.64
CA LEU A 155 17.80 11.93 -7.94
C LEU A 155 17.01 13.01 -8.69
N TYR A 156 17.26 14.31 -8.45
CA TYR A 156 16.49 15.42 -9.02
C TYR A 156 16.45 15.43 -10.55
N ARG A 157 17.46 14.87 -11.22
CA ARG A 157 17.55 14.78 -12.68
C ARG A 157 16.53 13.82 -13.29
N HIS A 158 15.98 12.93 -12.48
CA HIS A 158 15.17 11.80 -12.94
C HIS A 158 13.70 11.89 -12.48
N ILE A 159 13.37 12.88 -11.67
CA ILE A 159 12.02 13.06 -11.09
C ILE A 159 11.46 14.43 -11.43
N GLY A 160 10.14 14.55 -11.41
CA GLY A 160 9.44 15.78 -11.76
C GLY A 160 7.93 15.60 -11.68
N PRO A 161 7.16 16.70 -11.66
CA PRO A 161 5.70 16.64 -11.47
C PRO A 161 4.99 15.82 -12.55
N ASP A 162 5.51 15.83 -13.78
CA ASP A 162 4.93 15.14 -14.94
C ASP A 162 5.74 13.92 -15.38
N THR A 163 6.84 13.60 -14.66
CA THR A 163 7.72 12.48 -14.97
C THR A 163 7.64 11.40 -13.91
N ASP A 164 7.98 11.74 -12.69
CA ASP A 164 8.08 10.79 -11.57
C ASP A 164 7.89 11.52 -10.24
N VAL A 165 6.88 11.12 -9.48
CA VAL A 165 6.50 11.73 -8.21
C VAL A 165 6.68 10.75 -7.06
N PRO A 166 7.80 10.74 -6.35
CA PRO A 166 8.03 9.90 -5.19
C PRO A 166 7.10 10.24 -4.01
N ALA A 167 7.05 9.34 -3.03
CA ALA A 167 6.33 9.50 -1.77
C ALA A 167 7.15 8.90 -0.60
N GLY A 168 6.61 8.96 0.62
CA GLY A 168 7.16 8.25 1.75
C GLY A 168 6.89 6.74 1.70
N ASP A 169 7.71 5.99 2.42
CA ASP A 169 7.62 4.55 2.68
C ASP A 169 8.39 4.25 3.99
N ILE A 170 8.77 2.99 4.26
CA ILE A 170 9.54 2.64 5.46
C ILE A 170 10.79 3.53 5.56
N GLY A 171 10.98 4.16 6.72
CA GLY A 171 12.12 5.05 6.98
C GLY A 171 12.05 6.43 6.31
N VAL A 172 10.96 6.73 5.60
CA VAL A 172 10.71 8.02 4.94
C VAL A 172 9.35 8.55 5.33
N GLY A 173 9.31 9.40 6.32
CA GLY A 173 8.10 10.08 6.80
C GLY A 173 8.03 11.55 6.34
N ALA A 174 7.19 12.32 7.02
CA ALA A 174 6.98 13.74 6.70
C ALA A 174 8.27 14.57 6.81
N ARG A 175 9.16 14.23 7.77
CA ARG A 175 10.46 14.89 7.96
C ARG A 175 11.34 14.72 6.73
N GLU A 176 11.56 13.48 6.30
CA GLU A 176 12.38 13.14 5.14
C GLU A 176 11.79 13.73 3.85
N VAL A 177 10.48 13.61 3.65
CA VAL A 177 9.77 14.23 2.52
C VAL A 177 9.98 15.75 2.52
N GLY A 178 9.98 16.40 3.68
CA GLY A 178 10.29 17.81 3.81
C GLY A 178 11.69 18.16 3.32
N TYR A 179 12.71 17.43 3.78
CA TYR A 179 14.11 17.64 3.38
C TYR A 179 14.33 17.39 1.88
N LEU A 180 13.75 16.31 1.35
CA LEU A 180 13.81 15.97 -0.07
C LEU A 180 13.13 17.07 -0.93
N THR A 181 11.95 17.52 -0.54
CA THR A 181 11.22 18.60 -1.23
C THR A 181 11.99 19.91 -1.23
N GLY A 182 12.55 20.29 -0.08
CA GLY A 182 13.34 21.52 0.05
C GLY A 182 14.56 21.52 -0.86
N MET A 183 15.29 20.39 -0.92
CA MET A 183 16.46 20.27 -1.78
C MET A 183 16.08 20.18 -3.27
N MET A 184 14.96 19.51 -3.62
CA MET A 184 14.43 19.51 -4.99
C MET A 184 14.17 20.93 -5.49
N LYS A 185 13.48 21.76 -4.69
CA LYS A 185 13.24 23.18 -5.01
C LYS A 185 14.54 23.94 -5.26
N LYS A 186 15.55 23.70 -4.42
CA LYS A 186 16.85 24.37 -4.52
C LYS A 186 17.58 24.01 -5.82
N LEU A 187 17.54 22.73 -6.21
CA LEU A 187 18.28 22.23 -7.38
C LEU A 187 17.57 22.54 -8.71
N SER A 188 16.23 22.39 -8.73
CA SER A 188 15.45 22.59 -9.97
C SER A 188 15.00 24.03 -10.19
N ASN A 189 15.03 24.88 -9.17
CA ASN A 189 14.42 26.22 -9.14
C ASN A 189 12.91 26.18 -9.51
N GLN A 190 12.22 25.12 -9.14
CA GLN A 190 10.80 24.89 -9.41
C GLN A 190 10.06 24.50 -8.14
N THR A 191 8.76 24.83 -8.06
CA THR A 191 7.90 24.53 -6.94
C THR A 191 6.75 23.56 -7.31
N GLY A 192 6.92 22.77 -8.37
CA GLY A 192 5.96 21.75 -8.77
C GLY A 192 5.84 20.62 -7.75
N CYS A 193 4.75 19.82 -7.83
CA CYS A 193 4.55 18.66 -6.98
C CYS A 193 5.49 17.52 -7.40
N VAL A 194 6.63 17.39 -6.73
CA VAL A 194 7.58 16.31 -7.00
C VAL A 194 7.52 15.21 -5.93
N PHE A 195 7.02 15.51 -4.75
CA PHE A 195 6.79 14.54 -3.68
C PHE A 195 5.36 14.62 -3.18
N THR A 196 4.80 13.50 -2.71
CA THR A 196 3.56 13.47 -1.95
C THR A 196 3.81 12.99 -0.51
N GLY A 197 2.86 13.30 0.38
CA GLY A 197 3.06 13.16 1.82
C GLY A 197 3.78 14.37 2.43
N LYS A 198 3.69 15.51 1.74
CA LYS A 198 4.23 16.79 2.22
C LYS A 198 3.45 17.31 3.43
N GLY A 199 4.09 18.19 4.20
CA GLY A 199 3.41 18.98 5.22
C GLY A 199 2.37 19.94 4.59
N LEU A 200 1.31 20.24 5.33
CA LEU A 200 0.24 21.12 4.87
C LEU A 200 0.73 22.53 4.50
N SER A 201 1.77 23.01 5.16
CA SER A 201 2.36 24.34 4.91
C SER A 201 3.05 24.48 3.54
N PHE A 202 3.29 23.37 2.84
CA PHE A 202 3.99 23.40 1.54
C PHE A 202 3.39 22.41 0.52
N GLY A 203 2.07 22.32 0.49
CA GLY A 203 1.32 21.63 -0.56
C GLY A 203 0.91 20.20 -0.23
N GLY A 204 0.94 19.80 1.03
CA GLY A 204 0.36 18.54 1.50
C GLY A 204 -1.17 18.53 1.43
N SER A 205 -1.77 17.34 1.42
CA SER A 205 -3.22 17.15 1.42
C SER A 205 -3.75 16.81 2.81
N LEU A 206 -4.89 17.39 3.16
CA LEU A 206 -5.73 16.88 4.24
C LEU A 206 -6.12 15.43 3.99
N ILE A 207 -6.56 14.70 5.01
CA ILE A 207 -6.92 13.27 4.95
C ILE A 207 -5.74 12.34 4.62
N ARG A 208 -4.54 12.83 4.27
CA ARG A 208 -3.43 11.93 3.91
C ARG A 208 -3.01 10.97 5.04
N PRO A 209 -2.91 11.40 6.31
CA PRO A 209 -2.66 10.48 7.43
C PRO A 209 -3.75 9.43 7.60
N GLU A 210 -5.01 9.82 7.44
CA GLU A 210 -6.19 8.99 7.65
C GLU A 210 -6.46 8.01 6.48
N ALA A 211 -5.99 8.37 5.31
CA ALA A 211 -6.45 7.83 4.03
C ALA A 211 -6.39 6.31 3.90
N THR A 212 -5.35 5.66 4.45
CA THR A 212 -5.24 4.19 4.35
C THR A 212 -6.30 3.52 5.21
N GLY A 213 -6.45 3.95 6.47
CA GLY A 213 -7.46 3.42 7.39
C GLY A 213 -8.89 3.73 6.93
N TYR A 214 -9.14 4.95 6.50
CA TYR A 214 -10.45 5.36 5.96
C TYR A 214 -10.81 4.57 4.69
N GLY A 215 -9.87 4.49 3.75
CA GLY A 215 -10.06 3.74 2.52
C GLY A 215 -10.35 2.26 2.76
N LEU A 216 -9.63 1.65 3.71
CA LEU A 216 -9.88 0.27 4.13
C LEU A 216 -11.34 0.07 4.56
N VAL A 217 -11.84 0.93 5.42
CA VAL A 217 -13.22 0.82 5.94
C VAL A 217 -14.26 1.11 4.86
N TYR A 218 -14.01 2.05 3.95
CA TYR A 218 -14.89 2.27 2.78
C TYR A 218 -14.93 1.05 1.84
N PHE A 219 -13.79 0.38 1.66
CA PHE A 219 -13.76 -0.86 0.87
C PHE A 219 -14.57 -1.97 1.55
N VAL A 220 -14.43 -2.14 2.87
CA VAL A 220 -15.23 -3.07 3.67
C VAL A 220 -16.73 -2.75 3.59
N GLN A 221 -17.10 -1.48 3.67
CA GLN A 221 -18.49 -1.03 3.50
C GLN A 221 -19.06 -1.48 2.15
N ALA A 222 -18.28 -1.32 1.08
CA ALA A 222 -18.69 -1.76 -0.26
C ALA A 222 -18.81 -3.29 -0.35
N MET A 223 -17.90 -4.04 0.30
CA MET A 223 -17.97 -5.51 0.35
C MET A 223 -19.21 -6.00 1.08
N LEU A 224 -19.57 -5.39 2.22
CA LEU A 224 -20.79 -5.71 2.98
C LEU A 224 -22.06 -5.42 2.18
N ALA A 225 -22.07 -4.32 1.42
CA ALA A 225 -23.20 -3.93 0.58
C ALA A 225 -23.55 -5.00 -0.48
N GLU A 226 -22.58 -5.79 -0.95
CA GLU A 226 -22.82 -6.95 -1.84
C GLU A 226 -23.70 -8.04 -1.20
N ARG A 227 -23.78 -8.07 0.13
CA ARG A 227 -24.62 -8.97 0.91
C ARG A 227 -25.85 -8.27 1.52
N GLY A 228 -26.14 -7.03 1.09
CA GLY A 228 -27.22 -6.23 1.65
C GLY A 228 -27.01 -5.83 3.12
N GLN A 229 -25.74 -5.75 3.54
CA GLN A 229 -25.35 -5.44 4.92
C GLN A 229 -24.59 -4.12 4.97
N ASP A 230 -24.45 -3.55 6.16
CA ASP A 230 -23.63 -2.38 6.44
C ASP A 230 -22.72 -2.62 7.68
N LEU A 231 -21.93 -1.61 8.03
CA LEU A 231 -21.02 -1.65 9.19
C LEU A 231 -21.73 -1.46 10.54
N LYS A 232 -22.95 -0.91 10.53
CA LYS A 232 -23.66 -0.58 11.76
C LYS A 232 -23.94 -1.82 12.60
N GLY A 233 -23.46 -1.80 13.84
CA GLY A 233 -23.63 -2.90 14.79
C GLY A 233 -22.71 -4.09 14.58
N LYS A 234 -21.87 -4.11 13.52
CA LYS A 234 -20.88 -5.16 13.31
C LYS A 234 -19.73 -5.06 14.33
N THR A 235 -19.28 -6.22 14.78
CA THR A 235 -18.09 -6.33 15.63
C THR A 235 -16.83 -6.43 14.78
N VAL A 236 -15.80 -5.66 15.14
CA VAL A 236 -14.55 -5.54 14.35
C VAL A 236 -13.34 -5.83 15.23
N ALA A 237 -12.49 -6.74 14.79
CA ALA A 237 -11.13 -6.90 15.32
C ALA A 237 -10.12 -6.15 14.45
N VAL A 238 -9.30 -5.32 15.07
CA VAL A 238 -8.19 -4.61 14.41
C VAL A 238 -6.89 -5.06 15.05
N SER A 239 -5.90 -5.42 14.23
CA SER A 239 -4.51 -5.56 14.69
C SER A 239 -3.73 -4.28 14.45
N GLY A 240 -2.65 -4.11 15.20
CA GLY A 240 -1.85 -2.89 15.16
C GLY A 240 -2.43 -1.78 16.04
N SER A 241 -1.63 -0.75 16.22
CA SER A 241 -1.95 0.49 16.93
C SER A 241 -1.24 1.69 16.30
N GLY A 242 -0.74 1.50 15.09
CA GLY A 242 -0.14 2.56 14.28
C GLY A 242 -1.18 3.33 13.47
N ASN A 243 -0.69 4.14 12.54
CA ASN A 243 -1.51 5.07 11.76
C ASN A 243 -2.71 4.39 11.07
N VAL A 244 -2.48 3.27 10.36
CA VAL A 244 -3.55 2.57 9.64
C VAL A 244 -4.61 2.03 10.60
N ALA A 245 -4.20 1.40 11.71
CA ALA A 245 -5.12 0.86 12.71
C ALA A 245 -5.94 1.97 13.39
N GLN A 246 -5.29 3.07 13.82
CA GLN A 246 -5.97 4.18 14.49
C GLN A 246 -7.08 4.77 13.62
N TYR A 247 -6.80 5.03 12.35
CA TYR A 247 -7.80 5.62 11.45
C TYR A 247 -8.80 4.61 10.89
N ALA A 248 -8.46 3.31 10.83
CA ALA A 248 -9.45 2.27 10.59
C ALA A 248 -10.47 2.18 11.74
N ILE A 249 -9.99 2.23 13.00
CA ILE A 249 -10.85 2.30 14.19
C ILE A 249 -11.75 3.55 14.11
N GLU A 250 -11.18 4.73 13.87
CA GLU A 250 -11.92 5.98 13.80
C GLU A 250 -13.07 5.93 12.78
N LYS A 251 -12.76 5.51 11.55
CA LYS A 251 -13.77 5.44 10.49
C LYS A 251 -14.82 4.35 10.76
N ALA A 252 -14.43 3.21 11.30
CA ALA A 252 -15.36 2.15 11.68
C ALA A 252 -16.36 2.63 12.76
N LEU A 253 -15.88 3.36 13.77
CA LEU A 253 -16.74 3.99 14.78
C LEU A 253 -17.70 5.01 14.17
N GLN A 254 -17.22 5.87 13.25
CA GLN A 254 -18.07 6.86 12.54
C GLN A 254 -19.20 6.19 11.75
N LEU A 255 -18.98 4.98 11.22
CA LEU A 255 -19.95 4.19 10.47
C LEU A 255 -20.77 3.25 11.37
N GLY A 256 -20.65 3.36 12.69
CA GLY A 256 -21.49 2.66 13.66
C GLY A 256 -21.07 1.23 13.96
N ALA A 257 -19.85 0.82 13.60
CA ALA A 257 -19.30 -0.48 13.98
C ALA A 257 -18.77 -0.45 15.43
N LYS A 258 -18.69 -1.63 16.05
CA LYS A 258 -18.13 -1.85 17.38
C LYS A 258 -16.73 -2.45 17.24
N VAL A 259 -15.70 -1.65 17.39
CA VAL A 259 -14.31 -2.12 17.36
C VAL A 259 -13.92 -2.61 18.76
N ILE A 260 -13.44 -3.84 18.87
CA ILE A 260 -13.19 -4.51 20.15
C ILE A 260 -11.71 -4.85 20.42
N SER A 261 -10.80 -4.53 19.51
CA SER A 261 -9.37 -4.82 19.73
C SER A 261 -8.43 -3.83 19.07
N CYS A 262 -7.25 -3.69 19.65
CA CYS A 262 -6.04 -3.20 19.01
C CYS A 262 -4.84 -4.02 19.52
N SER A 263 -3.70 -3.98 18.82
CA SER A 263 -2.52 -4.74 19.22
C SER A 263 -1.21 -4.04 18.89
N ASP A 264 -0.13 -4.50 19.46
CA ASP A 264 1.22 -4.21 19.01
C ASP A 264 2.11 -5.47 19.14
N SER A 265 3.43 -5.31 18.98
CA SER A 265 4.37 -6.43 19.06
C SER A 265 4.40 -7.11 20.43
N SER A 266 3.85 -6.50 21.48
CA SER A 266 3.84 -7.04 22.84
C SER A 266 2.55 -7.82 23.17
N GLY A 267 1.46 -7.60 22.46
CA GLY A 267 0.19 -8.31 22.68
C GLY A 267 -1.04 -7.57 22.16
N THR A 268 -2.19 -8.06 22.55
CA THR A 268 -3.51 -7.55 22.14
C THR A 268 -4.30 -7.05 23.34
N VAL A 269 -4.94 -5.90 23.16
CA VAL A 269 -5.98 -5.40 24.06
C VAL A 269 -7.34 -5.80 23.53
N VAL A 270 -8.19 -6.29 24.41
CA VAL A 270 -9.59 -6.64 24.12
C VAL A 270 -10.50 -5.76 24.96
N ASP A 271 -11.35 -5.02 24.26
CA ASP A 271 -12.38 -4.16 24.85
C ASP A 271 -13.76 -4.66 24.41
N GLU A 272 -14.35 -5.53 25.22
CA GLU A 272 -15.63 -6.16 24.89
C GLU A 272 -16.78 -5.14 24.79
N GLU A 273 -16.67 -3.99 25.44
CA GLU A 273 -17.63 -2.89 25.32
C GLU A 273 -17.42 -2.05 24.06
N GLY A 274 -16.24 -2.15 23.46
CA GLY A 274 -15.83 -1.44 22.26
C GLY A 274 -15.17 -0.11 22.52
N PHE A 275 -14.43 0.33 21.53
CA PHE A 275 -13.79 1.65 21.49
C PHE A 275 -14.84 2.76 21.46
N THR A 276 -14.50 3.87 22.13
CA THR A 276 -15.18 5.17 21.98
C THR A 276 -14.20 6.18 21.39
N GLN A 277 -14.67 7.36 21.01
CA GLN A 277 -13.78 8.44 20.56
C GLN A 277 -12.77 8.86 21.63
N GLU A 278 -13.18 8.86 22.91
CA GLU A 278 -12.29 9.14 24.04
C GLU A 278 -11.20 8.08 24.19
N LYS A 279 -11.57 6.79 24.13
CA LYS A 279 -10.63 5.67 24.19
C LYS A 279 -9.64 5.69 23.02
N LEU A 280 -10.13 6.03 21.80
CA LEU A 280 -9.26 6.18 20.63
C LEU A 280 -8.29 7.35 20.79
N ALA A 281 -8.74 8.50 21.27
CA ALA A 281 -7.88 9.65 21.54
C ALA A 281 -6.77 9.32 22.56
N ALA A 282 -7.09 8.57 23.61
CA ALA A 282 -6.11 8.08 24.58
C ALA A 282 -5.10 7.11 23.96
N LEU A 283 -5.55 6.18 23.09
CA LEU A 283 -4.65 5.30 22.35
C LEU A 283 -3.69 6.09 21.46
N MET A 284 -4.21 7.10 20.74
CA MET A 284 -3.40 7.99 19.90
C MET A 284 -2.36 8.77 20.72
N ASP A 285 -2.72 9.31 21.87
CA ASP A 285 -1.79 9.99 22.76
C ASP A 285 -0.68 9.05 23.25
N ILE A 286 -1.05 7.87 23.72
CA ILE A 286 -0.09 6.85 24.19
C ILE A 286 0.89 6.47 23.06
N LYS A 287 0.38 6.21 21.84
CA LYS A 287 1.21 5.72 20.74
C LYS A 287 2.03 6.82 20.06
N ASN A 288 1.42 7.98 19.79
CA ASN A 288 2.01 8.99 18.92
C ASN A 288 2.81 10.03 19.71
N VAL A 289 2.38 10.36 20.96
CA VAL A 289 3.03 11.35 21.80
C VAL A 289 3.97 10.69 22.81
N LYS A 290 3.44 9.78 23.63
CA LYS A 290 4.20 9.12 24.71
C LYS A 290 5.08 7.98 24.22
N ARG A 291 4.87 7.48 22.99
CA ARG A 291 5.57 6.31 22.41
C ARG A 291 5.46 5.04 23.25
N GLY A 292 4.34 4.93 23.98
CA GLY A 292 4.03 3.81 24.85
C GLY A 292 3.54 2.55 24.12
N ARG A 293 3.11 1.56 24.89
CA ARG A 293 2.60 0.28 24.41
C ARG A 293 1.08 0.19 24.56
N VAL A 294 0.45 -0.74 23.82
CA VAL A 294 -1.00 -1.00 24.01
C VAL A 294 -1.31 -1.54 25.41
N LYS A 295 -0.33 -2.11 26.12
CA LYS A 295 -0.48 -2.48 27.52
C LYS A 295 -0.77 -1.25 28.40
N ASP A 296 -0.11 -0.12 28.18
CA ASP A 296 -0.35 1.12 28.93
C ASP A 296 -1.80 1.60 28.74
N TYR A 297 -2.34 1.41 27.53
CA TYR A 297 -3.74 1.69 27.21
C TYR A 297 -4.69 0.73 27.95
N ALA A 298 -4.37 -0.58 27.99
CA ALA A 298 -5.15 -1.55 28.74
C ALA A 298 -5.19 -1.23 30.24
N ASP A 299 -4.04 -0.88 30.81
CA ASP A 299 -3.91 -0.51 32.22
C ASP A 299 -4.72 0.77 32.55
N LEU A 300 -4.73 1.76 31.64
CA LEU A 300 -5.45 3.01 31.82
C LEU A 300 -6.98 2.81 31.93
N PHE A 301 -7.54 1.89 31.16
CA PHE A 301 -8.99 1.65 31.10
C PHE A 301 -9.43 0.36 31.80
N GLY A 302 -8.51 -0.38 32.46
CA GLY A 302 -8.81 -1.65 33.11
C GLY A 302 -9.25 -2.75 32.13
N LEU A 303 -8.71 -2.74 30.91
CA LEU A 303 -9.10 -3.66 29.83
C LEU A 303 -8.29 -4.96 29.87
N LYS A 304 -8.83 -5.99 29.27
CA LYS A 304 -8.14 -7.28 29.12
C LYS A 304 -6.95 -7.14 28.18
N TYR A 305 -5.77 -7.53 28.68
CA TYR A 305 -4.55 -7.59 27.87
C TYR A 305 -4.07 -9.03 27.75
N VAL A 306 -3.77 -9.48 26.53
CA VAL A 306 -3.27 -10.82 26.23
C VAL A 306 -1.86 -10.70 25.65
N ALA A 307 -0.85 -10.98 26.46
CA ALA A 307 0.55 -10.86 26.08
C ALA A 307 0.91 -11.82 24.95
N GLY A 308 1.69 -11.34 23.96
CA GLY A 308 2.17 -12.15 22.84
C GLY A 308 1.11 -12.60 21.84
N ALA A 309 -0.18 -12.34 22.10
CA ALA A 309 -1.27 -12.78 21.24
C ALA A 309 -1.64 -11.73 20.18
N ARG A 310 -2.22 -12.21 19.08
CA ARG A 310 -2.91 -11.42 18.05
C ARG A 310 -4.42 -11.56 18.21
N PRO A 311 -5.25 -10.64 17.66
CA PRO A 311 -6.70 -10.64 17.95
C PRO A 311 -7.52 -11.71 17.19
N TRP A 312 -6.88 -12.61 16.45
CA TRP A 312 -7.56 -13.50 15.50
C TRP A 312 -8.35 -14.65 16.13
N HIS A 313 -8.23 -14.85 17.44
CA HIS A 313 -9.06 -15.79 18.21
C HIS A 313 -10.42 -15.20 18.65
N LEU A 314 -10.63 -13.90 18.44
CA LEU A 314 -11.86 -13.23 18.85
C LEU A 314 -13.04 -13.58 17.92
N LYS A 315 -14.22 -13.66 18.49
CA LYS A 315 -15.47 -13.80 17.71
C LYS A 315 -15.89 -12.42 17.21
N VAL A 316 -15.76 -12.20 15.90
CA VAL A 316 -16.05 -10.92 15.25
C VAL A 316 -16.65 -11.13 13.86
N ASP A 317 -17.40 -10.13 13.39
CA ASP A 317 -17.93 -10.11 12.01
C ASP A 317 -16.86 -9.73 11.00
N ILE A 318 -15.93 -8.85 11.40
CA ILE A 318 -14.92 -8.24 10.51
C ILE A 318 -13.55 -8.31 11.16
N ALA A 319 -12.53 -8.73 10.40
CA ALA A 319 -11.14 -8.71 10.82
C ALA A 319 -10.31 -7.80 9.90
N LEU A 320 -9.60 -6.84 10.49
CA LEU A 320 -8.78 -5.85 9.80
C LEU A 320 -7.31 -5.99 10.23
N PRO A 321 -6.50 -6.78 9.52
CA PRO A 321 -5.07 -6.87 9.79
C PRO A 321 -4.36 -5.58 9.33
N CYS A 322 -3.96 -4.74 10.31
CA CYS A 322 -3.39 -3.40 10.11
C CYS A 322 -1.98 -3.24 10.71
N ALA A 323 -1.31 -4.34 11.10
CA ALA A 323 -0.01 -4.26 11.77
C ALA A 323 1.16 -4.53 10.83
N THR A 324 1.46 -5.81 10.58
CA THR A 324 2.68 -6.21 9.89
C THR A 324 2.45 -7.33 8.88
N GLN A 325 3.44 -7.50 8.00
CA GLN A 325 3.47 -8.62 7.04
C GLN A 325 3.40 -9.98 7.78
N ASN A 326 2.69 -10.94 7.19
CA ASN A 326 2.54 -12.32 7.66
C ASN A 326 2.06 -12.45 9.12
N GLU A 327 1.21 -11.53 9.56
CA GLU A 327 0.67 -11.55 10.92
C GLU A 327 -0.55 -12.48 11.10
N LEU A 328 -1.18 -12.90 10.01
CA LEU A 328 -2.36 -13.76 9.99
C LEU A 328 -2.02 -15.05 9.22
N ALA A 329 -1.80 -16.13 9.96
CA ALA A 329 -1.44 -17.44 9.42
C ALA A 329 -2.67 -18.33 9.23
N LEU A 330 -2.50 -19.52 8.65
CA LEU A 330 -3.59 -20.47 8.39
C LEU A 330 -4.38 -20.83 9.65
N SER A 331 -3.69 -21.05 10.79
CA SER A 331 -4.36 -21.35 12.07
C SER A 331 -5.26 -20.20 12.55
N ASP A 332 -4.84 -18.95 12.32
CA ASP A 332 -5.63 -17.77 12.65
C ASP A 332 -6.86 -17.65 11.75
N ALA A 333 -6.69 -17.94 10.46
CA ALA A 333 -7.79 -17.96 9.51
C ALA A 333 -8.84 -19.02 9.87
N GLN A 334 -8.40 -20.22 10.23
CA GLN A 334 -9.29 -21.29 10.69
C GLN A 334 -10.08 -20.89 11.94
N ALA A 335 -9.42 -20.21 12.91
CA ALA A 335 -10.10 -19.72 14.11
C ALA A 335 -11.15 -18.65 13.78
N LEU A 336 -10.82 -17.68 12.92
CA LEU A 336 -11.75 -16.63 12.47
C LEU A 336 -12.95 -17.23 11.71
N ILE A 337 -12.71 -18.19 10.80
CA ILE A 337 -13.75 -18.90 10.06
C ILE A 337 -14.68 -19.65 11.01
N ALA A 338 -14.11 -20.42 11.95
CA ALA A 338 -14.88 -21.15 12.96
C ALA A 338 -15.74 -20.22 13.84
N ASN A 339 -15.25 -19.00 14.11
CA ASN A 339 -15.97 -17.96 14.85
C ASN A 339 -16.99 -17.18 14.02
N GLY A 340 -17.10 -17.45 12.70
CA GLY A 340 -18.11 -16.89 11.82
C GLY A 340 -17.77 -15.53 11.23
N VAL A 341 -16.48 -15.21 11.04
CA VAL A 341 -16.04 -13.97 10.38
C VAL A 341 -16.66 -13.87 8.97
N GLN A 342 -17.16 -12.71 8.60
CA GLN A 342 -17.81 -12.46 7.32
C GLN A 342 -16.90 -11.75 6.32
N VAL A 343 -16.05 -10.86 6.84
CA VAL A 343 -15.12 -10.04 6.03
C VAL A 343 -13.76 -10.03 6.68
N VAL A 344 -12.73 -10.24 5.87
CA VAL A 344 -11.33 -9.95 6.20
C VAL A 344 -10.79 -8.98 5.16
N ALA A 345 -10.23 -7.85 5.57
CA ALA A 345 -9.68 -6.86 4.64
C ALA A 345 -8.33 -6.32 5.13
N GLU A 346 -7.34 -6.33 4.26
CA GLU A 346 -5.95 -6.03 4.58
C GLU A 346 -5.66 -4.54 4.62
N GLY A 347 -5.41 -4.00 5.81
CA GLY A 347 -4.91 -2.64 6.01
C GLY A 347 -3.39 -2.55 5.85
N ALA A 348 -2.66 -3.54 6.32
CA ALA A 348 -1.22 -3.67 6.11
C ALA A 348 -0.90 -4.22 4.71
N ASN A 349 0.38 -4.23 4.33
CA ASN A 349 0.84 -4.88 3.11
C ASN A 349 1.14 -6.36 3.40
N MET A 350 0.45 -7.25 2.69
CA MET A 350 0.58 -8.71 2.79
C MET A 350 0.56 -9.24 4.25
N PRO A 351 -0.43 -8.87 5.07
CA PRO A 351 -0.49 -9.35 6.45
C PRO A 351 -0.95 -10.80 6.55
N THR A 352 -1.65 -11.32 5.54
CA THR A 352 -2.24 -12.65 5.49
C THR A 352 -1.36 -13.57 4.64
N THR A 353 -1.07 -14.76 5.15
CA THR A 353 -0.34 -15.77 4.35
C THR A 353 -1.20 -16.32 3.21
N ILE A 354 -0.57 -16.85 2.16
CA ILE A 354 -1.29 -17.39 0.99
C ILE A 354 -2.27 -18.49 1.38
N ASP A 355 -1.84 -19.41 2.25
CA ASP A 355 -2.70 -20.50 2.73
C ASP A 355 -3.91 -19.98 3.52
N ALA A 356 -3.72 -18.94 4.33
CA ALA A 356 -4.80 -18.29 5.05
C ALA A 356 -5.77 -17.58 4.11
N THR A 357 -5.25 -16.89 3.08
CA THR A 357 -6.05 -16.24 2.04
C THR A 357 -6.92 -17.24 1.30
N ASN A 358 -6.35 -18.37 0.89
CA ASN A 358 -7.08 -19.44 0.22
C ASN A 358 -8.18 -20.02 1.12
N ALA A 359 -7.87 -20.26 2.40
CA ALA A 359 -8.85 -20.76 3.36
C ALA A 359 -10.06 -19.81 3.52
N PHE A 360 -9.83 -18.49 3.58
CA PHE A 360 -10.93 -17.52 3.61
C PHE A 360 -11.79 -17.57 2.35
N ILE A 361 -11.17 -17.62 1.17
CA ILE A 361 -11.89 -17.67 -0.12
C ILE A 361 -12.71 -18.95 -0.22
N GLU A 362 -12.13 -20.10 0.11
CA GLU A 362 -12.80 -21.40 0.11
C GLU A 362 -13.98 -21.49 1.09
N ALA A 363 -13.86 -20.83 2.26
CA ALA A 363 -14.92 -20.72 3.25
C ALA A 363 -16.02 -19.70 2.87
N GLY A 364 -15.89 -19.00 1.74
CA GLY A 364 -16.85 -17.99 1.30
C GLY A 364 -16.80 -16.69 2.12
N VAL A 365 -15.71 -16.44 2.86
CA VAL A 365 -15.46 -15.17 3.53
C VAL A 365 -15.07 -14.12 2.48
N LEU A 366 -15.62 -12.91 2.57
CA LEU A 366 -15.22 -11.81 1.70
C LEU A 366 -13.81 -11.37 2.09
N PHE A 367 -12.84 -11.64 1.21
CA PHE A 367 -11.43 -11.30 1.46
C PHE A 367 -10.97 -10.13 0.59
N GLY A 368 -10.67 -8.99 1.21
CA GLY A 368 -10.19 -7.78 0.57
C GLY A 368 -8.66 -7.71 0.56
N PRO A 369 -7.98 -7.94 -0.59
CA PRO A 369 -6.52 -7.93 -0.67
C PRO A 369 -5.94 -6.53 -0.49
N GLY A 370 -4.75 -6.43 0.10
CA GLY A 370 -4.12 -5.18 0.45
C GLY A 370 -3.97 -4.20 -0.71
N LYS A 371 -3.60 -4.67 -1.91
CA LYS A 371 -3.45 -3.77 -3.08
C LYS A 371 -4.75 -3.04 -3.47
N ALA A 372 -5.94 -3.57 -3.10
CA ALA A 372 -7.23 -2.92 -3.27
C ALA A 372 -7.68 -2.23 -1.98
N ALA A 373 -7.75 -2.96 -0.88
CA ALA A 373 -8.31 -2.49 0.38
C ALA A 373 -7.51 -1.34 1.02
N ASN A 374 -6.17 -1.37 0.94
CA ASN A 374 -5.32 -0.31 1.51
C ASN A 374 -4.88 0.76 0.49
N ALA A 375 -5.50 0.82 -0.68
CA ALA A 375 -5.14 1.78 -1.72
C ALA A 375 -5.48 3.25 -1.38
N GLY A 376 -6.21 3.49 -0.30
CA GLY A 376 -6.60 4.85 0.13
C GLY A 376 -5.40 5.80 0.27
N GLY A 377 -4.28 5.32 0.81
CA GLY A 377 -3.07 6.11 0.95
C GLY A 377 -2.51 6.62 -0.38
N VAL A 378 -2.38 5.75 -1.38
CA VAL A 378 -1.90 6.15 -2.71
C VAL A 378 -2.95 6.93 -3.49
N ALA A 379 -4.23 6.64 -3.31
CA ALA A 379 -5.33 7.43 -3.88
C ALA A 379 -5.25 8.89 -3.41
N THR A 380 -5.12 9.13 -2.11
CA THR A 380 -4.96 10.49 -1.58
C THR A 380 -3.65 11.14 -2.00
N SER A 381 -2.57 10.37 -2.21
CA SER A 381 -1.36 10.90 -2.84
C SER A 381 -1.62 11.42 -4.26
N GLY A 382 -2.42 10.72 -5.06
CA GLY A 382 -2.86 11.21 -6.37
C GLY A 382 -3.75 12.45 -6.29
N LEU A 383 -4.62 12.53 -5.27
CA LEU A 383 -5.40 13.74 -4.99
C LEU A 383 -4.52 14.92 -4.57
N GLU A 384 -3.44 14.67 -3.82
CA GLU A 384 -2.42 15.69 -3.51
C GLU A 384 -1.74 16.21 -4.77
N MET A 385 -1.37 15.32 -5.71
CA MET A 385 -0.85 15.72 -7.02
C MET A 385 -1.85 16.60 -7.79
N SER A 386 -3.12 16.24 -7.79
CA SER A 386 -4.17 17.01 -8.46
C SER A 386 -4.35 18.40 -7.86
N GLN A 387 -4.38 18.52 -6.53
CA GLN A 387 -4.43 19.80 -5.82
C GLN A 387 -3.21 20.68 -6.17
N ASN A 388 -2.02 20.10 -6.18
CA ASN A 388 -0.79 20.81 -6.50
C ASN A 388 -0.73 21.27 -7.96
N ALA A 389 -1.21 20.46 -8.90
CA ALA A 389 -1.28 20.83 -10.32
C ALA A 389 -2.25 22.00 -10.56
N GLN A 390 -3.36 22.03 -9.84
CA GLN A 390 -4.33 23.12 -9.85
C GLN A 390 -3.89 24.34 -9.03
N ARG A 391 -2.87 24.22 -8.18
CA ARG A 391 -2.45 25.20 -7.18
C ARG A 391 -3.56 25.58 -6.20
N LEU A 392 -4.37 24.58 -5.83
CA LEU A 392 -5.48 24.71 -4.87
C LEU A 392 -5.28 23.74 -3.71
N SER A 393 -5.92 24.05 -2.59
CA SER A 393 -6.11 23.14 -1.47
C SER A 393 -7.60 22.84 -1.34
N TRP A 394 -7.94 21.57 -1.23
CA TRP A 394 -9.32 21.14 -0.99
C TRP A 394 -9.59 21.01 0.50
N THR A 395 -10.87 21.16 0.88
CA THR A 395 -11.29 20.93 2.26
C THR A 395 -11.18 19.47 2.64
N ARG A 396 -11.27 19.19 3.92
CA ARG A 396 -11.26 17.83 4.46
C ARG A 396 -12.39 16.98 3.86
N GLU A 397 -13.57 17.58 3.77
CA GLU A 397 -14.78 16.96 3.24
C GLU A 397 -14.65 16.64 1.73
N GLU A 398 -14.07 17.56 0.96
CA GLU A 398 -13.83 17.35 -0.47
C GLU A 398 -12.85 16.20 -0.72
N VAL A 399 -11.76 16.13 0.05
CA VAL A 399 -10.77 15.05 -0.08
C VAL A 399 -11.38 13.71 0.37
N ASP A 400 -12.10 13.67 1.50
CA ASP A 400 -12.74 12.46 2.01
C ASP A 400 -13.81 11.93 1.04
N ALA A 401 -14.64 12.79 0.48
CA ALA A 401 -15.65 12.41 -0.53
C ALA A 401 -15.00 11.82 -1.79
N LYS A 402 -13.90 12.41 -2.27
CA LYS A 402 -13.15 11.88 -3.42
C LYS A 402 -12.48 10.54 -3.09
N LEU A 403 -11.90 10.41 -1.90
CA LEU A 403 -11.33 9.15 -1.43
C LEU A 403 -12.40 8.06 -1.37
N HIS A 404 -13.55 8.35 -0.76
CA HIS A 404 -14.67 7.41 -0.69
C HIS A 404 -15.08 6.94 -2.09
N ARG A 405 -15.27 7.87 -3.02
CA ARG A 405 -15.62 7.54 -4.41
C ARG A 405 -14.58 6.64 -5.07
N ILE A 406 -13.30 6.94 -4.92
CA ILE A 406 -12.20 6.11 -5.47
C ILE A 406 -12.26 4.69 -4.89
N MET A 407 -12.49 4.53 -3.59
CA MET A 407 -12.59 3.20 -2.98
C MET A 407 -13.78 2.40 -3.48
N LEU A 408 -14.93 3.05 -3.75
CA LEU A 408 -16.09 2.41 -4.39
C LEU A 408 -15.76 1.99 -5.83
N ASP A 409 -15.04 2.81 -6.58
CA ASP A 409 -14.64 2.50 -7.96
C ASP A 409 -13.61 1.34 -7.98
N ILE A 410 -12.68 1.29 -7.01
CA ILE A 410 -11.76 0.14 -6.83
C ILE A 410 -12.56 -1.13 -6.58
N HIS A 411 -13.50 -1.09 -5.63
CA HIS A 411 -14.36 -2.23 -5.32
C HIS A 411 -15.15 -2.71 -6.55
N ALA A 412 -15.80 -1.79 -7.27
CA ALA A 412 -16.58 -2.11 -8.47
C ALA A 412 -15.70 -2.78 -9.56
N ASN A 413 -14.49 -2.29 -9.77
CA ASN A 413 -13.54 -2.89 -10.71
C ASN A 413 -13.09 -4.29 -10.26
N CYS A 414 -12.77 -4.47 -8.97
CA CYS A 414 -12.43 -5.79 -8.43
C CYS A 414 -13.59 -6.78 -8.58
N LYS A 415 -14.83 -6.36 -8.29
CA LYS A 415 -16.04 -7.16 -8.52
C LYS A 415 -16.19 -7.55 -9.99
N LYS A 416 -16.08 -6.57 -10.90
CA LYS A 416 -16.24 -6.79 -12.35
C LYS A 416 -15.38 -7.93 -12.88
N TYR A 417 -14.13 -8.02 -12.42
CA TYR A 417 -13.16 -9.01 -12.92
C TYR A 417 -12.99 -10.23 -12.00
N GLY A 418 -13.51 -10.16 -10.76
CA GLY A 418 -13.40 -11.24 -9.79
C GLY A 418 -14.65 -12.09 -9.63
N SER A 419 -15.79 -11.69 -10.23
CA SER A 419 -17.04 -12.44 -10.11
C SER A 419 -17.07 -13.68 -11.01
N ASP A 420 -17.52 -14.80 -10.46
CA ASP A 420 -17.84 -16.00 -11.20
C ASP A 420 -19.30 -16.03 -11.71
N ALA A 421 -19.66 -17.08 -12.43
CA ALA A 421 -21.02 -17.25 -12.96
C ALA A 421 -22.09 -17.47 -11.87
N GLN A 422 -21.68 -17.86 -10.67
CA GLN A 422 -22.53 -18.09 -9.50
C GLN A 422 -22.69 -16.82 -8.64
N GLY A 423 -21.98 -15.75 -8.96
CA GLY A 423 -22.01 -14.49 -8.23
C GLY A 423 -21.02 -14.41 -7.04
N ASN A 424 -20.15 -15.41 -6.85
CA ASN A 424 -19.08 -15.31 -5.86
C ASN A 424 -18.01 -14.35 -6.35
N ILE A 425 -17.42 -13.58 -5.44
CA ILE A 425 -16.41 -12.57 -5.79
C ILE A 425 -15.06 -12.96 -5.19
N ASN A 426 -14.08 -13.24 -6.07
CA ASN A 426 -12.68 -13.36 -5.70
C ASN A 426 -11.99 -12.00 -5.90
N TYR A 427 -11.91 -11.20 -4.84
CA TYR A 427 -11.30 -9.86 -4.91
C TYR A 427 -9.79 -9.90 -5.19
N VAL A 428 -9.08 -10.99 -4.90
CA VAL A 428 -7.64 -11.14 -5.20
C VAL A 428 -7.44 -11.19 -6.71
N VAL A 429 -8.15 -12.10 -7.39
CA VAL A 429 -8.16 -12.19 -8.85
C VAL A 429 -8.68 -10.90 -9.46
N GLY A 430 -9.79 -10.37 -8.92
CA GLY A 430 -10.40 -9.13 -9.39
C GLY A 430 -9.45 -7.95 -9.38
N ALA A 431 -8.70 -7.75 -8.29
CA ALA A 431 -7.74 -6.67 -8.16
C ALA A 431 -6.57 -6.81 -9.15
N ASN A 432 -6.03 -8.02 -9.29
CA ASN A 432 -4.93 -8.29 -10.21
C ASN A 432 -5.35 -8.08 -11.67
N VAL A 433 -6.49 -8.61 -12.08
CA VAL A 433 -6.99 -8.47 -13.46
C VAL A 433 -7.40 -7.02 -13.76
N ALA A 434 -8.11 -6.34 -12.84
CA ALA A 434 -8.51 -4.95 -13.04
C ALA A 434 -7.30 -4.01 -13.22
N GLY A 435 -6.29 -4.15 -12.35
CA GLY A 435 -5.05 -3.38 -12.46
C GLY A 435 -4.30 -3.69 -13.75
N PHE A 436 -4.18 -4.97 -14.10
CA PHE A 436 -3.54 -5.42 -15.35
C PHE A 436 -4.24 -4.83 -16.59
N VAL A 437 -5.55 -4.99 -16.72
CA VAL A 437 -6.31 -4.57 -17.91
C VAL A 437 -6.12 -3.10 -18.19
N LYS A 438 -6.19 -2.25 -17.15
CA LYS A 438 -6.03 -0.79 -17.34
C LYS A 438 -4.66 -0.43 -17.90
N VAL A 439 -3.59 -1.04 -17.37
CA VAL A 439 -2.22 -0.78 -17.84
C VAL A 439 -1.99 -1.40 -19.22
N ALA A 440 -2.41 -2.63 -19.43
CA ALA A 440 -2.25 -3.36 -20.67
C ALA A 440 -2.97 -2.69 -21.86
N ASP A 441 -4.20 -2.23 -21.64
CA ASP A 441 -4.95 -1.48 -22.68
C ASP A 441 -4.26 -0.16 -23.03
N ALA A 442 -3.71 0.56 -22.03
CA ALA A 442 -2.92 1.76 -22.28
C ALA A 442 -1.64 1.47 -23.08
N MET A 443 -0.90 0.41 -22.71
CA MET A 443 0.32 0.00 -23.41
C MET A 443 0.03 -0.43 -24.87
N LEU A 444 -1.07 -1.12 -25.13
CA LEU A 444 -1.49 -1.51 -26.48
C LEU A 444 -1.91 -0.28 -27.31
N ALA A 445 -2.65 0.64 -26.70
CA ALA A 445 -3.12 1.85 -27.39
C ALA A 445 -1.97 2.82 -27.77
N GLN A 446 -0.93 2.87 -26.96
CA GLN A 446 0.26 3.72 -27.19
C GLN A 446 1.29 3.06 -28.12
N GLY A 447 1.18 1.77 -28.38
CA GLY A 447 2.10 1.02 -29.25
C GLY A 447 3.40 0.62 -28.57
N VAL A 448 4.46 0.47 -29.38
CA VAL A 448 5.80 0.09 -28.93
C VAL A 448 6.71 1.30 -29.09
N TYR A 449 7.20 1.86 -27.99
CA TYR A 449 8.10 3.01 -27.92
C TYR A 449 9.27 2.74 -27.02
#